data_c87ca94cb2db8819c851ba3947c4e74f
#
_entry.id   c87ca94cb2db8819c851ba3947c4e74f
#
_cell.length_a   1.000
_cell.length_b   1.000
_cell.length_c   1.000
_cell.angle_alpha   90.00
_cell.angle_beta   90.00
_cell.angle_gamma   90.00
#
_symmetry.space_group_name_H-M   'P 1'
#
loop_
_entity.id
_entity.type
_entity.pdbx_description
1 polymer ?
#
loop_
_entity_poly.entity_id
_entity_poly.type
_entity_poly.pdbx_seq_one_letter_code
_entity_poly.pdbx_strand_id
1 'polypeptide(L)'
;LVAEAVRKLALPDARIIAGSVRPFKELLAACEDRELAAEALRCVHANDFVGLDARVAESNEPEAVKAAISELPRLHGGAEVLDRVDALLAAAGIVAPLTRELRALVEGLAPEDAQVLSFDFSIMNSFDYYTGLVFKAYAGGLPDPVGSGGRYDSIFTGAFGDGIEVPAAGFAFSLERLEAARTSAEDAASDGDHAVGRGTEGPLRIAVPKGSLKADTLDVLEAAGLDVSELRDPGRHLIVRGRDTRAGEGAVGDIEFVIVRPSDAPAFVGCGGADCGICGWDSLIEADLNLLQLVDLGYGLCTFIEAEPAWRAGQAERNYARRGSLRVATKYPRIASAWYAERGVNADIVSLHGNIELGPIVGMTDRIVDITATGATLRDNDLVITGRIMDCTARFFVNPGAARLDPRVRNLADRLAAAVKDKHFEPVAGSAQ
;
A
#
# COMPACT_ATOMS: atom_id res chain seq x y z
N LEU A 1 26.09 -10.59 12.05
CA LEU A 1 25.26 -10.69 13.28
C LEU A 1 23.79 -10.94 12.95
N VAL A 2 23.09 -10.03 12.22
CA VAL A 2 21.63 -10.17 11.94
C VAL A 2 21.37 -11.40 11.08
N ALA A 3 22.10 -11.60 9.98
CA ALA A 3 21.97 -12.77 9.10
C ALA A 3 22.27 -14.08 9.87
N GLU A 4 23.33 -14.08 10.66
CA GLU A 4 23.68 -15.19 11.52
C GLU A 4 22.59 -15.48 12.57
N ALA A 5 21.99 -14.44 13.17
CA ALA A 5 20.90 -14.61 14.12
C ALA A 5 19.66 -15.21 13.47
N VAL A 6 19.24 -14.69 12.32
CA VAL A 6 18.10 -15.19 11.55
C VAL A 6 18.32 -16.66 11.16
N ARG A 7 19.49 -17.02 10.67
CA ARG A 7 19.84 -18.40 10.31
C ARG A 7 19.85 -19.34 11.53
N LYS A 8 20.44 -18.90 12.65
CA LYS A 8 20.48 -19.70 13.89
C LYS A 8 19.12 -19.93 14.52
N LEU A 9 18.19 -18.97 14.34
CA LEU A 9 16.80 -19.13 14.81
C LEU A 9 15.99 -20.12 13.96
N ALA A 10 16.51 -20.51 12.78
CA ALA A 10 15.88 -21.48 11.87
C ALA A 10 14.39 -21.16 11.60
N LEU A 11 14.07 -19.88 11.44
CA LEU A 11 12.72 -19.43 11.14
C LEU A 11 12.31 -19.85 9.71
N PRO A 12 11.04 -20.22 9.48
CA PRO A 12 10.57 -20.62 8.17
C PRO A 12 10.70 -19.47 7.17
N ASP A 13 11.19 -19.75 5.96
CA ASP A 13 11.31 -18.79 4.83
C ASP A 13 11.93 -17.44 5.21
N ALA A 14 12.83 -17.44 6.20
CA ALA A 14 13.39 -16.21 6.72
C ALA A 14 14.22 -15.48 5.68
N ARG A 15 14.00 -14.17 5.53
CA ARG A 15 14.72 -13.27 4.62
C ARG A 15 15.07 -11.97 5.31
N ILE A 16 16.24 -11.44 4.99
CA ILE A 16 16.64 -10.08 5.29
C ILE A 16 16.48 -9.26 4.02
N ILE A 17 15.60 -8.30 4.07
CA ILE A 17 15.36 -7.40 2.96
C ILE A 17 16.09 -6.10 3.26
N ALA A 18 17.06 -5.76 2.45
CA ALA A 18 17.88 -4.56 2.60
C ALA A 18 17.59 -3.54 1.50
N GLY A 19 17.84 -2.28 1.79
CA GLY A 19 17.73 -1.19 0.84
C GLY A 19 18.60 -0.01 1.28
N SER A 20 18.53 1.08 0.55
CA SER A 20 19.19 2.34 0.91
C SER A 20 18.26 3.51 0.60
N VAL A 21 18.19 4.45 1.53
CA VAL A 21 17.42 5.70 1.33
C VAL A 21 18.14 6.68 0.40
N ARG A 22 19.45 6.52 0.20
CA ARG A 22 20.30 7.47 -0.56
C ARG A 22 19.89 7.59 -2.03
N PRO A 23 19.72 6.51 -2.79
CA PRO A 23 19.40 6.61 -4.21
C PRO A 23 18.16 7.45 -4.50
N PHE A 24 17.10 7.23 -3.73
CA PHE A 24 15.85 7.98 -3.92
C PHE A 24 15.95 9.42 -3.42
N LYS A 25 16.61 9.67 -2.28
CA LYS A 25 16.85 11.03 -1.78
C LYS A 25 17.67 11.88 -2.76
N GLU A 26 18.74 11.33 -3.34
CA GLU A 26 19.56 12.01 -4.34
C GLU A 26 18.77 12.27 -5.64
N LEU A 27 17.95 11.32 -6.07
CA LEU A 27 17.07 11.48 -7.22
C LEU A 27 16.09 12.64 -6.99
N LEU A 28 15.40 12.67 -5.85
CA LEU A 28 14.47 13.74 -5.51
C LEU A 28 15.18 15.10 -5.29
N ALA A 29 16.41 15.10 -4.79
CA ALA A 29 17.19 16.33 -4.66
C ALA A 29 17.59 16.94 -6.01
N ALA A 30 17.72 16.10 -7.05
CA ALA A 30 18.03 16.53 -8.41
C ALA A 30 16.79 17.02 -9.21
N CYS A 31 15.56 16.74 -8.75
CA CYS A 31 14.34 17.21 -9.39
C CYS A 31 14.26 18.75 -9.38
N GLU A 32 13.81 19.33 -10.50
CA GLU A 32 13.48 20.77 -10.57
C GLU A 32 12.14 21.08 -9.89
N ASP A 33 11.18 20.16 -10.01
CA ASP A 33 9.87 20.24 -9.38
C ASP A 33 9.92 19.79 -7.91
N ARG A 34 9.96 20.77 -7.00
CA ARG A 34 10.03 20.55 -5.56
C ARG A 34 8.73 20.00 -4.96
N GLU A 35 7.60 20.29 -5.58
CA GLU A 35 6.30 19.77 -5.15
C GLU A 35 6.21 18.29 -5.49
N LEU A 36 6.57 17.90 -6.72
CA LEU A 36 6.69 16.49 -7.08
C LEU A 36 7.63 15.72 -6.14
N ALA A 37 8.80 16.29 -5.84
CA ALA A 37 9.78 15.63 -4.96
C ALA A 37 9.20 15.34 -3.56
N ALA A 38 8.48 16.30 -2.97
CA ALA A 38 7.85 16.14 -1.67
C ALA A 38 6.69 15.11 -1.72
N GLU A 39 5.85 15.18 -2.75
CA GLU A 39 4.74 14.26 -2.98
C GLU A 39 5.23 12.82 -3.23
N ALA A 40 6.26 12.65 -4.06
CA ALA A 40 6.85 11.34 -4.35
C ALA A 40 7.39 10.68 -3.08
N LEU A 41 8.08 11.43 -2.21
CA LEU A 41 8.56 10.93 -0.93
C LEU A 41 7.39 10.49 -0.03
N ARG A 42 6.31 11.29 0.01
CA ARG A 42 5.11 10.98 0.78
C ARG A 42 4.43 9.71 0.27
N CYS A 43 4.28 9.56 -1.06
CA CYS A 43 3.69 8.36 -1.67
C CYS A 43 4.50 7.11 -1.34
N VAL A 44 5.84 7.17 -1.42
CA VAL A 44 6.68 6.03 -1.11
C VAL A 44 6.62 5.68 0.38
N HIS A 45 6.60 6.66 1.27
CA HIS A 45 6.42 6.42 2.71
C HIS A 45 5.06 5.79 3.03
N ALA A 46 4.02 6.16 2.30
CA ALA A 46 2.67 5.58 2.41
C ALA A 46 2.51 4.24 1.67
N ASN A 47 3.55 3.75 0.98
CA ASN A 47 3.49 2.59 0.09
C ASN A 47 2.41 2.73 -1.02
N ASP A 48 2.12 3.96 -1.44
CA ASP A 48 1.15 4.29 -2.49
C ASP A 48 1.86 4.49 -3.83
N PHE A 49 2.18 3.40 -4.50
CA PHE A 49 2.83 3.46 -5.82
C PHE A 49 1.88 3.92 -6.92
N VAL A 50 0.59 3.79 -6.72
CA VAL A 50 -0.41 4.30 -7.67
C VAL A 50 -0.48 5.82 -7.61
N GLY A 51 -0.53 6.38 -6.40
CA GLY A 51 -0.43 7.84 -6.20
C GLY A 51 0.88 8.40 -6.72
N LEU A 52 1.99 7.68 -6.53
CA LEU A 52 3.30 8.06 -7.09
C LEU A 52 3.25 8.20 -8.60
N ASP A 53 2.74 7.20 -9.33
CA ASP A 53 2.64 7.23 -10.79
C ASP A 53 1.74 8.37 -11.28
N ALA A 54 0.63 8.63 -10.60
CA ALA A 54 -0.26 9.74 -10.95
C ALA A 54 0.45 11.10 -10.84
N ARG A 55 1.20 11.34 -9.75
CA ARG A 55 1.97 12.58 -9.57
C ARG A 55 3.09 12.73 -10.57
N VAL A 56 3.82 11.65 -10.85
CA VAL A 56 4.88 11.64 -11.87
C VAL A 56 4.31 11.97 -13.25
N ALA A 57 3.15 11.41 -13.61
CA ALA A 57 2.51 11.67 -14.91
C ALA A 57 2.12 13.14 -15.09
N GLU A 58 1.71 13.85 -14.03
CA GLU A 58 1.32 15.25 -14.04
C GLU A 58 2.52 16.21 -14.12
N SER A 59 3.74 15.76 -13.81
CA SER A 59 4.94 16.60 -13.73
C SER A 59 5.55 16.92 -15.10
N ASN A 60 6.36 17.97 -15.13
CA ASN A 60 7.12 18.39 -16.32
C ASN A 60 8.60 17.93 -16.28
N GLU A 61 8.96 17.04 -15.36
CA GLU A 61 10.31 16.49 -15.30
C GLU A 61 10.67 15.72 -16.58
N PRO A 62 11.96 15.62 -16.94
CA PRO A 62 12.41 14.79 -18.05
C PRO A 62 11.96 13.33 -17.91
N GLU A 63 11.63 12.67 -19.02
CA GLU A 63 11.12 11.30 -19.01
C GLU A 63 12.04 10.30 -18.28
N ALA A 64 13.37 10.47 -18.35
CA ALA A 64 14.31 9.63 -17.62
C ALA A 64 14.22 9.82 -16.10
N VAL A 65 13.96 11.05 -15.63
CA VAL A 65 13.74 11.36 -14.21
C VAL A 65 12.39 10.79 -13.75
N LYS A 66 11.33 10.97 -14.54
CA LYS A 66 10.01 10.38 -14.29
C LYS A 66 10.09 8.86 -14.15
N ALA A 67 10.73 8.20 -15.12
CA ALA A 67 10.95 6.76 -15.08
C ALA A 67 11.73 6.35 -13.81
N ALA A 68 12.79 7.08 -13.46
CA ALA A 68 13.57 6.80 -12.27
C ALA A 68 12.75 6.94 -10.98
N ILE A 69 11.90 7.98 -10.84
CA ILE A 69 11.05 8.17 -9.67
C ILE A 69 10.02 7.04 -9.53
N SER A 70 9.39 6.63 -10.63
CA SER A 70 8.38 5.55 -10.61
C SER A 70 8.99 4.17 -10.42
N GLU A 71 10.14 3.87 -11.08
CA GLU A 71 10.69 2.51 -11.09
C GLU A 71 11.59 2.21 -9.89
N LEU A 72 12.41 3.17 -9.43
CA LEU A 72 13.39 2.92 -8.37
C LEU A 72 12.77 2.30 -7.11
N PRO A 73 11.65 2.78 -6.57
CA PRO A 73 11.03 2.17 -5.39
C PRO A 73 10.45 0.77 -5.63
N ARG A 74 10.30 0.35 -6.89
CA ARG A 74 9.80 -0.97 -7.27
C ARG A 74 10.90 -1.99 -7.51
N LEU A 75 12.16 -1.54 -7.58
CA LEU A 75 13.30 -2.44 -7.81
C LEU A 75 13.52 -3.35 -6.61
N HIS A 76 13.54 -4.65 -6.88
CA HIS A 76 13.80 -5.69 -5.89
C HIS A 76 14.48 -6.90 -6.55
N GLY A 77 15.16 -7.72 -5.74
CA GLY A 77 15.85 -8.91 -6.23
C GLY A 77 17.10 -9.23 -5.41
N GLY A 78 17.97 -10.04 -5.98
CA GLY A 78 19.32 -10.30 -5.45
C GLY A 78 20.29 -9.15 -5.72
N ALA A 79 21.58 -9.43 -5.66
CA ALA A 79 22.61 -8.41 -5.88
C ALA A 79 22.60 -7.79 -7.28
N GLU A 80 22.06 -8.48 -8.27
CA GLU A 80 21.89 -8.01 -9.65
C GLU A 80 20.99 -6.77 -9.77
N VAL A 81 20.09 -6.56 -8.81
CA VAL A 81 19.23 -5.36 -8.83
C VAL A 81 20.02 -4.08 -8.67
N LEU A 82 21.19 -4.14 -8.04
CA LEU A 82 22.06 -2.97 -7.85
C LEU A 82 22.55 -2.39 -9.19
N ASP A 83 22.77 -3.25 -10.20
CA ASP A 83 23.13 -2.79 -11.56
C ASP A 83 21.98 -2.04 -12.22
N ARG A 84 20.73 -2.48 -11.99
CA ARG A 84 19.54 -1.79 -12.48
C ARG A 84 19.35 -0.44 -11.81
N VAL A 85 19.60 -0.33 -10.50
CA VAL A 85 19.57 0.93 -9.77
C VAL A 85 20.60 1.91 -10.35
N ASP A 86 21.85 1.48 -10.52
CA ASP A 86 22.90 2.33 -11.07
C ASP A 86 22.59 2.78 -12.51
N ALA A 87 22.06 1.89 -13.35
CA ALA A 87 21.65 2.21 -14.72
C ALA A 87 20.51 3.23 -14.76
N LEU A 88 19.51 3.07 -13.88
CA LEU A 88 18.35 3.96 -13.81
C LEU A 88 18.75 5.37 -13.35
N LEU A 89 19.61 5.47 -12.33
CA LEU A 89 20.15 6.73 -11.85
C LEU A 89 21.04 7.42 -12.89
N ALA A 90 21.88 6.67 -13.57
CA ALA A 90 22.73 7.20 -14.64
C ALA A 90 21.88 7.77 -15.80
N ALA A 91 20.78 7.11 -16.18
CA ALA A 91 19.83 7.62 -17.19
C ALA A 91 19.18 8.93 -16.75
N ALA A 92 18.92 9.11 -15.45
CA ALA A 92 18.44 10.34 -14.85
C ALA A 92 19.54 11.41 -14.61
N GLY A 93 20.79 11.15 -15.07
CA GLY A 93 21.90 12.10 -14.93
C GLY A 93 22.63 12.05 -13.59
N ILE A 94 22.37 11.07 -12.75
CA ILE A 94 22.99 10.92 -11.42
C ILE A 94 24.13 9.90 -11.52
N VAL A 95 25.38 10.37 -11.47
CA VAL A 95 26.60 9.55 -11.64
C VAL A 95 27.31 9.34 -10.29
N ALA A 96 26.60 9.23 -9.20
CA ALA A 96 27.19 8.95 -7.90
C ALA A 96 27.16 7.45 -7.58
N PRO A 97 28.19 6.88 -6.91
CA PRO A 97 28.23 5.45 -6.58
C PRO A 97 27.32 5.12 -5.38
N LEU A 98 26.02 5.33 -5.54
CA LEU A 98 25.03 5.28 -4.46
C LEU A 98 24.75 3.84 -3.98
N THR A 99 25.07 2.83 -4.80
CA THR A 99 24.92 1.40 -4.43
C THR A 99 26.19 0.81 -3.81
N ARG A 100 27.30 1.57 -3.74
CA ARG A 100 28.61 1.04 -3.28
C ARG A 100 28.55 0.43 -1.87
N GLU A 101 27.80 1.02 -0.96
CA GLU A 101 27.65 0.50 0.40
C GLU A 101 26.94 -0.88 0.41
N LEU A 102 25.91 -1.04 -0.44
CA LEU A 102 25.18 -2.31 -0.57
C LEU A 102 26.03 -3.39 -1.25
N ARG A 103 26.87 -3.03 -2.24
CA ARG A 103 27.81 -3.95 -2.88
C ARG A 103 28.88 -4.42 -1.88
N ALA A 104 29.44 -3.50 -1.11
CA ALA A 104 30.40 -3.84 -0.06
C ALA A 104 29.79 -4.74 1.02
N LEU A 105 28.49 -4.57 1.33
CA LEU A 105 27.75 -5.47 2.21
C LEU A 105 27.71 -6.89 1.64
N VAL A 106 27.36 -7.06 0.37
CA VAL A 106 27.30 -8.38 -0.31
C VAL A 106 28.68 -9.05 -0.32
N GLU A 107 29.72 -8.30 -0.68
CA GLU A 107 31.10 -8.80 -0.73
C GLU A 107 31.64 -9.21 0.66
N GLY A 108 31.19 -8.55 1.71
CA GLY A 108 31.60 -8.81 3.10
C GLY A 108 30.84 -9.92 3.82
N LEU A 109 29.76 -10.45 3.24
CA LEU A 109 28.97 -11.51 3.85
C LEU A 109 29.53 -12.90 3.54
N ALA A 110 29.43 -13.81 4.49
CA ALA A 110 29.66 -15.22 4.24
C ALA A 110 28.61 -15.76 3.25
N PRO A 111 28.96 -16.73 2.37
CA PRO A 111 28.02 -17.25 1.36
C PRO A 111 26.70 -17.74 1.94
N GLU A 112 26.72 -18.37 3.10
CA GLU A 112 25.53 -18.87 3.81
C GLU A 112 24.66 -17.73 4.35
N ASP A 113 25.24 -16.58 4.73
CA ASP A 113 24.51 -15.40 5.20
C ASP A 113 23.97 -14.58 4.02
N ALA A 114 24.64 -14.62 2.87
CA ALA A 114 24.18 -13.97 1.65
C ALA A 114 22.91 -14.61 1.07
N GLN A 115 22.68 -15.90 1.31
CA GLN A 115 21.49 -16.61 0.82
C GLN A 115 20.16 -16.10 1.40
N VAL A 116 20.19 -15.51 2.59
CA VAL A 116 19.01 -14.94 3.24
C VAL A 116 18.83 -13.45 2.94
N LEU A 117 19.75 -12.83 2.18
CA LEU A 117 19.71 -11.41 1.83
C LEU A 117 19.04 -11.21 0.47
N SER A 118 18.15 -10.24 0.40
CA SER A 118 17.59 -9.69 -0.84
C SER A 118 17.48 -8.18 -0.72
N PHE A 119 17.32 -7.49 -1.84
CA PHE A 119 17.16 -6.04 -1.88
C PHE A 119 15.73 -5.66 -2.26
N ASP A 120 15.23 -4.56 -1.69
CA ASP A 120 13.95 -3.94 -2.06
C ASP A 120 14.04 -2.44 -1.77
N PHE A 121 13.98 -1.64 -2.82
CA PHE A 121 14.10 -0.18 -2.71
C PHE A 121 12.79 0.51 -2.30
N SER A 122 11.71 -0.26 -2.08
CA SER A 122 10.51 0.23 -1.38
C SER A 122 10.69 0.32 0.13
N ILE A 123 11.75 -0.30 0.70
CA ILE A 123 12.06 -0.19 2.12
C ILE A 123 12.62 1.19 2.42
N MET A 124 11.76 2.19 2.37
CA MET A 124 12.04 3.47 2.98
C MET A 124 11.25 3.53 4.27
N ASN A 125 11.95 3.59 5.40
CA ASN A 125 11.29 3.76 6.68
C ASN A 125 10.78 5.20 6.81
N SER A 126 9.64 5.34 7.45
CA SER A 126 9.10 6.64 7.91
C SER A 126 10.02 7.37 8.89
N PHE A 127 11.15 6.79 9.26
CA PHE A 127 12.14 7.41 10.14
C PHE A 127 13.19 8.13 9.30
N ASP A 128 13.12 9.44 9.27
CA ASP A 128 14.05 10.32 8.55
C ASP A 128 15.50 10.28 9.07
N TYR A 129 15.75 9.57 10.17
CA TYR A 129 17.07 9.51 10.77
C TYR A 129 18.05 8.54 10.06
N TYR A 130 17.57 7.64 9.20
CA TYR A 130 18.45 6.74 8.46
C TYR A 130 19.25 7.50 7.40
N THR A 131 20.55 7.24 7.36
CA THR A 131 21.51 7.92 6.47
C THR A 131 22.04 7.07 5.33
N GLY A 132 21.67 5.80 5.27
CA GLY A 132 22.16 4.86 4.25
C GLY A 132 21.38 3.57 4.25
N LEU A 133 22.07 2.46 4.57
CA LEU A 133 21.49 1.13 4.67
C LEU A 133 20.30 1.09 5.63
N VAL A 134 19.22 0.50 5.19
CA VAL A 134 18.07 0.08 6.00
C VAL A 134 17.76 -1.38 5.70
N PHE A 135 17.23 -2.11 6.68
CA PHE A 135 16.81 -3.49 6.46
C PHE A 135 15.65 -3.89 7.38
N LYS A 136 14.91 -4.90 6.92
CA LYS A 136 13.88 -5.60 7.70
C LYS A 136 14.08 -7.09 7.56
N ALA A 137 13.96 -7.82 8.66
CA ALA A 137 13.96 -9.29 8.67
C ALA A 137 12.52 -9.78 8.70
N TYR A 138 12.17 -10.66 7.78
CA TYR A 138 10.86 -11.30 7.67
C TYR A 138 10.99 -12.81 7.93
N ALA A 139 9.92 -13.42 8.36
CA ALA A 139 9.77 -14.85 8.47
C ALA A 139 8.45 -15.29 7.82
N GLY A 140 8.42 -16.48 7.25
CA GLY A 140 7.22 -17.05 6.65
C GLY A 140 6.07 -17.12 7.65
N GLY A 141 4.86 -16.89 7.15
CA GLY A 141 3.64 -16.92 7.95
C GLY A 141 3.32 -15.67 8.75
N LEU A 142 4.19 -14.64 8.74
CA LEU A 142 3.93 -13.38 9.41
C LEU A 142 3.79 -12.21 8.43
N PRO A 143 2.78 -11.35 8.63
CA PRO A 143 2.60 -10.15 7.81
C PRO A 143 3.65 -9.08 8.07
N ASP A 144 4.16 -9.02 9.29
CA ASP A 144 5.07 -8.00 9.79
C ASP A 144 6.51 -8.50 9.93
N PRO A 145 7.52 -7.62 9.83
CA PRO A 145 8.91 -7.99 10.02
C PRO A 145 9.18 -8.41 11.47
N VAL A 146 9.97 -9.45 11.65
CA VAL A 146 10.42 -9.93 12.98
C VAL A 146 11.55 -9.06 13.56
N GLY A 147 12.21 -8.27 12.72
CA GLY A 147 13.24 -7.33 13.13
C GLY A 147 13.49 -6.25 12.09
N SER A 148 14.12 -5.17 12.50
CA SER A 148 14.50 -4.07 11.62
C SER A 148 15.73 -3.34 12.14
N GLY A 149 16.41 -2.63 11.24
CA GLY A 149 17.57 -1.83 11.58
C GLY A 149 18.09 -1.02 10.40
N GLY A 150 19.20 -0.34 10.64
CA GLY A 150 19.84 0.46 9.61
C GLY A 150 20.98 1.32 10.15
N ARG A 151 21.51 2.18 9.30
CA ARG A 151 22.59 3.13 9.59
C ARG A 151 22.01 4.52 9.80
N TYR A 152 22.45 5.19 10.90
CA TYR A 152 21.91 6.47 11.33
C TYR A 152 22.98 7.42 11.90
N ASP A 153 24.02 7.68 11.14
CA ASP A 153 25.21 8.46 11.52
C ASP A 153 24.84 9.88 12.03
N SER A 154 23.77 10.47 11.47
CA SER A 154 23.38 11.86 11.77
C SER A 154 22.78 12.07 13.17
N ILE A 155 22.31 11.02 13.84
CA ILE A 155 21.68 11.15 15.18
C ILE A 155 22.66 11.72 16.21
N PHE A 156 23.93 11.34 16.09
CA PHE A 156 24.96 11.75 17.02
C PHE A 156 25.78 12.96 16.54
N THR A 157 25.43 13.51 15.36
CA THR A 157 26.10 14.72 14.84
C THR A 157 25.89 15.88 15.81
N GLY A 158 26.98 16.47 16.28
CA GLY A 158 26.95 17.53 17.29
C GLY A 158 26.86 17.09 18.77
N ALA A 159 26.52 15.83 19.06
CA ALA A 159 26.45 15.30 20.42
C ALA A 159 27.84 15.20 21.09
N PHE A 160 28.88 15.05 20.30
CA PHE A 160 30.28 14.90 20.74
C PHE A 160 31.17 16.08 20.33
N GLY A 161 30.59 17.16 19.83
CA GLY A 161 31.28 18.37 19.38
C GLY A 161 31.00 18.70 17.92
N ASP A 162 31.20 19.98 17.56
CA ASP A 162 30.94 20.44 16.19
C ASP A 162 31.86 19.74 15.16
N GLY A 163 31.25 19.19 14.10
CA GLY A 163 31.96 18.54 13.01
C GLY A 163 32.39 17.09 13.26
N ILE A 164 32.03 16.47 14.39
CA ILE A 164 32.29 15.06 14.67
C ILE A 164 31.08 14.23 14.17
N GLU A 165 31.29 13.46 13.10
CA GLU A 165 30.37 12.43 12.64
C GLU A 165 30.73 11.09 13.33
N VAL A 166 29.74 10.50 14.01
CA VAL A 166 29.90 9.18 14.63
C VAL A 166 29.12 8.15 13.82
N PRO A 167 29.81 7.24 13.12
CA PRO A 167 29.13 6.15 12.42
C PRO A 167 28.30 5.32 13.40
N ALA A 168 27.00 5.22 13.15
CA ALA A 168 26.10 4.47 13.98
C ALA A 168 25.19 3.56 13.18
N ALA A 169 25.05 2.33 13.63
CA ALA A 169 24.11 1.36 13.07
C ALA A 169 23.55 0.49 14.20
N GLY A 170 22.31 0.09 14.07
CA GLY A 170 21.67 -0.78 15.06
C GLY A 170 20.50 -1.55 14.51
N PHE A 171 20.01 -2.48 15.29
CA PHE A 171 18.85 -3.29 14.97
C PHE A 171 18.11 -3.73 16.23
N ALA A 172 16.84 -4.08 16.03
CA ALA A 172 16.00 -4.66 17.06
C ALA A 172 15.20 -5.84 16.48
N PHE A 173 14.97 -6.85 17.31
CA PHE A 173 14.03 -7.94 17.05
C PHE A 173 12.84 -7.85 18.00
N SER A 174 11.63 -8.18 17.49
CA SER A 174 10.45 -8.41 18.32
C SER A 174 10.44 -9.85 18.80
N LEU A 175 10.58 -10.05 20.11
CA LEU A 175 10.53 -11.40 20.69
C LEU A 175 9.17 -12.05 20.49
N GLU A 176 8.09 -11.28 20.56
CA GLU A 176 6.72 -11.76 20.31
C GLU A 176 6.55 -12.30 18.90
N ARG A 177 7.08 -11.55 17.89
CA ARG A 177 7.01 -11.98 16.49
C ARG A 177 7.92 -13.17 16.20
N LEU A 178 9.09 -13.25 16.83
CA LEU A 178 9.97 -14.42 16.72
C LEU A 178 9.28 -15.67 17.28
N GLU A 179 8.62 -15.55 18.41
CA GLU A 179 7.84 -16.63 19.02
C GLU A 179 6.66 -17.02 18.11
N ALA A 180 5.91 -16.03 17.60
CA ALA A 180 4.81 -16.28 16.68
C ALA A 180 5.26 -16.98 15.39
N ALA A 181 6.40 -16.61 14.81
CA ALA A 181 6.95 -17.26 13.63
C ALA A 181 7.29 -18.73 13.90
N ARG A 182 7.86 -19.02 15.07
CA ARG A 182 8.19 -20.40 15.47
C ARG A 182 6.94 -21.24 15.70
N THR A 183 5.96 -20.71 16.41
CA THR A 183 4.69 -21.40 16.68
C THR A 183 3.91 -21.66 15.39
N SER A 184 3.84 -20.66 14.48
CA SER A 184 3.18 -20.84 13.18
C SER A 184 3.81 -21.96 12.36
N ALA A 185 5.13 -22.16 12.45
CA ALA A 185 5.82 -23.26 11.77
C ALA A 185 5.48 -24.62 12.39
N GLU A 186 5.38 -24.70 13.72
CA GLU A 186 5.00 -25.92 14.45
C GLU A 186 3.54 -26.29 14.15
N ASP A 187 2.62 -25.31 14.13
CA ASP A 187 1.20 -25.50 13.81
C ASP A 187 1.02 -25.92 12.34
N ALA A 188 1.75 -25.29 11.40
CA ALA A 188 1.72 -25.67 9.99
C ALA A 188 2.17 -27.12 9.76
N ALA A 189 3.09 -27.64 10.56
CA ALA A 189 3.52 -29.02 10.51
C ALA A 189 2.49 -30.01 11.09
N SER A 190 1.57 -29.53 11.95
CA SER A 190 0.59 -30.37 12.66
C SER A 190 -0.80 -30.37 12.04
N ASP A 191 -1.25 -29.27 11.40
CA ASP A 191 -2.66 -29.00 11.10
C ASP A 191 -3.04 -29.11 9.61
N GLY A 192 -2.13 -29.51 8.74
CA GLY A 192 -2.40 -29.79 7.33
C GLY A 192 -3.07 -28.60 6.60
N ASP A 193 -4.30 -28.83 6.12
CA ASP A 193 -5.01 -27.90 5.20
C ASP A 193 -5.53 -26.58 5.84
N HIS A 194 -5.51 -26.42 7.16
CA HIS A 194 -6.10 -25.27 7.87
C HIS A 194 -5.09 -24.36 8.57
N ALA A 195 -3.78 -24.61 8.41
CA ALA A 195 -2.75 -23.82 9.07
C ALA A 195 -2.79 -22.32 8.69
N VAL A 196 -2.90 -21.47 9.69
CA VAL A 196 -2.69 -20.01 9.55
C VAL A 196 -1.17 -19.77 9.50
N GLY A 197 -0.71 -18.96 8.53
CA GLY A 197 0.73 -18.66 8.43
C GLY A 197 1.51 -19.63 7.55
N ARG A 198 0.91 -20.07 6.43
CA ARG A 198 1.59 -20.88 5.42
C ARG A 198 2.73 -20.07 4.79
N GLY A 199 3.88 -20.71 4.62
CA GLY A 199 4.96 -20.21 3.79
C GLY A 199 4.56 -20.17 2.30
N THR A 200 5.52 -19.91 1.43
CA THR A 200 5.33 -19.76 -0.03
C THR A 200 4.83 -21.03 -0.74
N GLU A 201 4.75 -22.16 -0.05
CA GLU A 201 4.33 -23.46 -0.62
C GLU A 201 2.80 -23.67 -0.66
N GLY A 202 2.02 -22.89 0.09
CA GLY A 202 0.55 -22.99 0.13
C GLY A 202 -0.14 -22.25 -1.04
N PRO A 203 -1.50 -22.32 -1.14
CA PRO A 203 -2.24 -21.54 -2.08
C PRO A 203 -2.09 -20.04 -1.80
N LEU A 204 -1.99 -19.21 -2.84
CA LEU A 204 -2.01 -17.75 -2.70
C LEU A 204 -3.41 -17.30 -2.28
N ARG A 205 -3.52 -16.56 -1.17
CA ARG A 205 -4.80 -16.04 -0.69
C ARG A 205 -5.06 -14.63 -1.17
N ILE A 206 -6.21 -14.45 -1.83
CA ILE A 206 -6.62 -13.17 -2.40
C ILE A 206 -7.93 -12.73 -1.75
N ALA A 207 -7.91 -11.63 -0.99
CA ALA A 207 -9.12 -11.02 -0.48
C ALA A 207 -9.88 -10.33 -1.61
N VAL A 208 -11.09 -10.80 -1.92
CA VAL A 208 -11.90 -10.32 -3.03
C VAL A 208 -13.18 -9.66 -2.53
N PRO A 209 -13.57 -8.51 -3.11
CA PRO A 209 -14.72 -7.76 -2.67
C PRO A 209 -16.03 -8.41 -3.10
N LYS A 210 -17.02 -8.41 -2.21
CA LYS A 210 -18.41 -8.64 -2.56
C LYS A 210 -19.13 -7.33 -2.86
N GLY A 211 -20.31 -7.40 -3.47
CA GLY A 211 -21.14 -6.23 -3.77
C GLY A 211 -20.78 -5.59 -5.12
N SER A 212 -20.79 -4.26 -5.20
CA SER A 212 -20.66 -3.52 -6.45
C SER A 212 -19.38 -3.77 -7.23
N LEU A 213 -18.28 -4.02 -6.54
CA LEU A 213 -16.98 -4.27 -7.18
C LEU A 213 -16.82 -5.71 -7.69
N LYS A 214 -17.74 -6.65 -7.35
CA LYS A 214 -17.55 -8.08 -7.63
C LYS A 214 -17.42 -8.37 -9.13
N ALA A 215 -18.30 -7.83 -9.97
CA ALA A 215 -18.34 -8.14 -11.39
C ALA A 215 -17.03 -7.77 -12.09
N ASP A 216 -16.60 -6.51 -11.93
CA ASP A 216 -15.37 -6.01 -12.54
C ASP A 216 -14.12 -6.72 -11.98
N THR A 217 -14.15 -7.09 -10.67
CA THR A 217 -13.08 -7.88 -10.05
C THR A 217 -12.93 -9.25 -10.70
N LEU A 218 -14.05 -9.96 -10.97
CA LEU A 218 -14.02 -11.24 -11.68
C LEU A 218 -13.40 -11.08 -13.06
N ASP A 219 -13.81 -10.05 -13.79
CA ASP A 219 -13.35 -9.81 -15.14
C ASP A 219 -11.85 -9.49 -15.23
N VAL A 220 -11.32 -8.73 -14.28
CA VAL A 220 -9.89 -8.39 -14.25
C VAL A 220 -9.04 -9.58 -13.82
N LEU A 221 -9.50 -10.38 -12.85
CA LEU A 221 -8.81 -11.60 -12.42
C LEU A 221 -8.77 -12.65 -13.53
N GLU A 222 -9.87 -12.84 -14.27
CA GLU A 222 -9.92 -13.72 -15.42
C GLU A 222 -8.99 -13.24 -16.54
N ALA A 223 -8.97 -11.94 -16.85
CA ALA A 223 -8.06 -11.35 -17.82
C ALA A 223 -6.59 -11.52 -17.39
N ALA A 224 -6.30 -11.47 -16.08
CA ALA A 224 -4.99 -11.79 -15.54
C ALA A 224 -4.65 -13.30 -15.60
N GLY A 225 -5.56 -14.16 -16.08
CA GLY A 225 -5.36 -15.60 -16.29
C GLY A 225 -5.63 -16.44 -15.06
N LEU A 226 -6.52 -16.01 -14.18
CA LEU A 226 -6.97 -16.82 -13.04
C LEU A 226 -8.31 -17.48 -13.34
N ASP A 227 -8.47 -18.73 -12.91
CA ASP A 227 -9.76 -19.43 -12.93
C ASP A 227 -10.63 -18.90 -11.78
N VAL A 228 -11.69 -18.17 -12.14
CA VAL A 228 -12.65 -17.58 -11.21
C VAL A 228 -14.01 -18.26 -11.20
N SER A 229 -14.11 -19.46 -11.76
CA SER A 229 -15.39 -20.18 -11.94
C SER A 229 -16.14 -20.40 -10.62
N GLU A 230 -15.47 -20.88 -9.58
CA GLU A 230 -16.07 -21.03 -8.25
C GLU A 230 -16.40 -19.69 -7.59
N LEU A 231 -15.60 -18.64 -7.87
CA LEU A 231 -15.84 -17.30 -7.33
C LEU A 231 -17.06 -16.62 -7.96
N ARG A 232 -17.44 -16.97 -9.22
CA ARG A 232 -18.65 -16.45 -9.86
C ARG A 232 -19.92 -16.85 -9.11
N ASP A 233 -20.00 -18.12 -8.69
CA ASP A 233 -21.13 -18.65 -7.91
C ASP A 233 -20.64 -19.39 -6.65
N PRO A 234 -20.21 -18.65 -5.63
CA PRO A 234 -19.65 -19.23 -4.41
C PRO A 234 -20.73 -19.84 -3.48
N GLY A 235 -22.01 -19.69 -3.80
CA GLY A 235 -23.09 -20.08 -2.90
C GLY A 235 -23.01 -19.34 -1.57
N ARG A 236 -22.85 -20.09 -0.46
CA ARG A 236 -22.65 -19.55 0.90
C ARG A 236 -21.20 -19.65 1.38
N HIS A 237 -20.28 -20.12 0.55
CA HIS A 237 -18.88 -20.25 0.91
C HIS A 237 -18.22 -18.87 1.00
N LEU A 238 -17.40 -18.68 2.01
CA LEU A 238 -16.62 -17.46 2.22
C LEU A 238 -15.19 -17.58 1.69
N ILE A 239 -14.76 -18.82 1.44
CA ILE A 239 -13.50 -19.15 0.78
C ILE A 239 -13.83 -20.13 -0.34
N VAL A 240 -13.33 -19.82 -1.54
CA VAL A 240 -13.45 -20.70 -2.72
C VAL A 240 -12.10 -20.85 -3.37
N ARG A 241 -11.91 -21.99 -4.06
CA ARG A 241 -10.65 -22.33 -4.71
C ARG A 241 -10.60 -21.79 -6.14
N GLY A 242 -9.41 -21.52 -6.58
CA GLY A 242 -9.07 -21.17 -7.95
C GLY A 242 -7.66 -21.62 -8.25
N ARG A 243 -7.25 -21.39 -9.48
CA ARG A 243 -5.89 -21.71 -9.92
C ARG A 243 -5.44 -20.76 -11.01
N ASP A 244 -4.15 -20.70 -11.21
CA ASP A 244 -3.60 -20.07 -12.41
C ASP A 244 -3.89 -20.94 -13.63
N THR A 245 -4.39 -20.32 -14.70
CA THR A 245 -4.60 -20.98 -15.98
C THR A 245 -3.31 -21.04 -16.82
N ARG A 246 -2.28 -20.31 -16.40
CA ARG A 246 -0.95 -20.29 -17.01
C ARG A 246 -0.03 -21.28 -16.31
N ALA A 247 0.94 -21.82 -17.04
CA ALA A 247 1.96 -22.71 -16.51
C ALA A 247 3.36 -22.14 -16.78
N GLY A 248 4.34 -22.53 -15.97
CA GLY A 248 5.73 -22.14 -16.14
C GLY A 248 6.17 -20.98 -15.26
N GLU A 249 7.25 -20.32 -15.67
CA GLU A 249 7.82 -19.20 -14.93
C GLU A 249 6.83 -18.04 -14.79
N GLY A 250 6.67 -17.51 -13.58
CA GLY A 250 5.69 -16.47 -13.26
C GLY A 250 4.26 -16.98 -12.96
N ALA A 251 4.04 -18.29 -12.95
CA ALA A 251 2.76 -18.86 -12.53
C ALA A 251 2.47 -18.57 -11.05
N VAL A 252 1.20 -18.31 -10.75
CA VAL A 252 0.72 -18.04 -9.38
C VAL A 252 0.38 -19.33 -8.63
N GLY A 253 0.04 -20.42 -9.38
CA GLY A 253 -0.30 -21.71 -8.82
C GLY A 253 -1.74 -21.80 -8.28
N ASP A 254 -1.91 -22.52 -7.19
CA ASP A 254 -3.20 -22.66 -6.52
C ASP A 254 -3.58 -21.38 -5.76
N ILE A 255 -4.87 -21.07 -5.74
CA ILE A 255 -5.42 -19.83 -5.19
C ILE A 255 -6.58 -20.15 -4.24
N GLU A 256 -6.66 -19.41 -3.15
CA GLU A 256 -7.84 -19.30 -2.31
C GLU A 256 -8.38 -17.87 -2.37
N PHE A 257 -9.60 -17.70 -2.87
CA PHE A 257 -10.31 -16.43 -2.83
C PHE A 257 -11.06 -16.29 -1.51
N VAL A 258 -10.70 -15.28 -0.72
CA VAL A 258 -11.36 -14.94 0.55
C VAL A 258 -12.37 -13.84 0.29
N ILE A 259 -13.66 -14.16 0.37
CA ILE A 259 -14.76 -13.26 0.01
C ILE A 259 -15.11 -12.36 1.18
N VAL A 260 -14.80 -11.07 1.07
CA VAL A 260 -14.96 -10.11 2.15
C VAL A 260 -15.76 -8.85 1.73
N ARG A 261 -16.15 -8.03 2.68
CA ARG A 261 -16.62 -6.67 2.35
C ARG A 261 -15.41 -5.84 1.92
N PRO A 262 -15.57 -4.89 0.94
CA PRO A 262 -14.47 -4.01 0.54
C PRO A 262 -13.79 -3.30 1.72
N SER A 263 -14.57 -2.82 2.70
CA SER A 263 -14.06 -2.16 3.92
C SER A 263 -13.22 -3.06 4.82
N ASP A 264 -13.39 -4.37 4.75
CA ASP A 264 -12.72 -5.32 5.64
C ASP A 264 -11.46 -5.91 4.98
N ALA A 265 -11.36 -5.85 3.64
CA ALA A 265 -10.25 -6.42 2.89
C ALA A 265 -8.87 -5.93 3.37
N PRO A 266 -8.66 -4.63 3.68
CA PRO A 266 -7.38 -4.17 4.20
C PRO A 266 -6.97 -4.86 5.50
N ALA A 267 -7.92 -5.08 6.42
CA ALA A 267 -7.64 -5.76 7.68
C ALA A 267 -7.29 -7.25 7.48
N PHE A 268 -7.99 -7.95 6.57
CA PHE A 268 -7.66 -9.34 6.24
C PHE A 268 -6.24 -9.48 5.70
N VAL A 269 -5.82 -8.58 4.82
CA VAL A 269 -4.46 -8.60 4.25
C VAL A 269 -3.43 -8.10 5.28
N GLY A 270 -3.74 -7.05 6.02
CA GLY A 270 -2.84 -6.49 7.03
C GLY A 270 -2.55 -7.44 8.19
N CYS A 271 -3.51 -8.27 8.58
CA CYS A 271 -3.35 -9.27 9.64
C CYS A 271 -2.92 -10.66 9.14
N GLY A 272 -2.62 -10.83 7.84
CA GLY A 272 -2.14 -12.09 7.27
C GLY A 272 -3.23 -13.13 7.00
N GLY A 273 -4.51 -12.75 7.05
CA GLY A 273 -5.63 -13.62 6.63
C GLY A 273 -5.69 -13.80 5.11
N ALA A 274 -5.07 -12.89 4.36
CA ALA A 274 -4.81 -13.00 2.93
C ALA A 274 -3.46 -12.35 2.60
N ASP A 275 -2.84 -12.76 1.49
CA ASP A 275 -1.53 -12.25 1.03
C ASP A 275 -1.68 -10.92 0.29
N CYS A 276 -2.76 -10.79 -0.46
CA CYS A 276 -3.11 -9.62 -1.24
C CYS A 276 -4.63 -9.44 -1.31
N GLY A 277 -5.09 -8.34 -1.87
CA GLY A 277 -6.52 -8.09 -1.96
C GLY A 277 -6.90 -6.99 -2.95
N ILE A 278 -8.20 -6.85 -3.16
CA ILE A 278 -8.82 -5.83 -3.98
C ILE A 278 -9.90 -5.12 -3.16
N CYS A 279 -9.86 -3.79 -3.12
CA CYS A 279 -10.94 -2.97 -2.57
C CYS A 279 -10.89 -1.55 -3.17
N GLY A 280 -11.85 -0.71 -2.83
CA GLY A 280 -11.79 0.72 -3.16
C GLY A 280 -10.66 1.43 -2.40
N TRP A 281 -10.07 2.44 -3.02
CA TRP A 281 -9.00 3.25 -2.41
C TRP A 281 -9.45 3.91 -1.10
N ASP A 282 -10.73 4.28 -1.00
CA ASP A 282 -11.39 4.75 0.22
C ASP A 282 -11.17 3.82 1.42
N SER A 283 -11.31 2.53 1.20
CA SER A 283 -11.16 1.52 2.25
C SER A 283 -9.71 1.40 2.72
N LEU A 284 -8.73 1.59 1.83
CA LEU A 284 -7.30 1.60 2.18
C LEU A 284 -6.94 2.83 3.02
N ILE A 285 -7.44 4.02 2.63
CA ILE A 285 -7.22 5.27 3.39
C ILE A 285 -7.84 5.16 4.79
N GLU A 286 -9.08 4.68 4.90
CA GLU A 286 -9.76 4.56 6.18
C GLU A 286 -9.12 3.51 7.10
N ALA A 287 -8.60 2.42 6.54
CA ALA A 287 -7.94 1.38 7.34
C ALA A 287 -6.59 1.85 7.91
N ASP A 288 -5.87 2.73 7.21
CA ASP A 288 -4.57 3.27 7.61
C ASP A 288 -3.57 2.18 8.02
N LEU A 289 -3.53 1.11 7.24
CA LEU A 289 -2.64 -0.01 7.46
C LEU A 289 -1.43 0.07 6.53
N ASN A 290 -0.30 -0.47 6.98
CA ASN A 290 0.92 -0.54 6.19
C ASN A 290 0.79 -1.60 5.09
N LEU A 291 0.15 -1.26 3.98
CA LEU A 291 -0.09 -2.11 2.81
C LEU A 291 0.53 -1.47 1.57
N LEU A 292 1.08 -2.29 0.66
CA LEU A 292 1.59 -1.79 -0.61
C LEU A 292 0.45 -1.72 -1.63
N GLN A 293 0.16 -0.54 -2.15
CA GLN A 293 -0.81 -0.31 -3.24
C GLN A 293 -0.06 -0.36 -4.56
N LEU A 294 -0.24 -1.45 -5.32
CA LEU A 294 0.59 -1.73 -6.49
C LEU A 294 -0.09 -1.37 -7.81
N VAL A 295 -1.41 -1.57 -7.93
CA VAL A 295 -2.13 -1.39 -9.20
C VAL A 295 -3.43 -0.65 -9.00
N ASP A 296 -3.66 0.39 -9.81
CA ASP A 296 -5.00 0.95 -10.04
C ASP A 296 -5.73 0.05 -11.04
N LEU A 297 -6.85 -0.50 -10.62
CA LEU A 297 -7.63 -1.41 -11.47
C LEU A 297 -8.60 -0.66 -12.41
N GLY A 298 -8.74 0.67 -12.24
CA GLY A 298 -9.46 1.54 -13.16
C GLY A 298 -10.99 1.42 -13.14
N TYR A 299 -11.56 0.55 -12.32
CA TYR A 299 -13.01 0.38 -12.19
C TYR A 299 -13.51 0.77 -10.79
N GLY A 300 -14.84 0.76 -10.61
CA GLY A 300 -15.47 1.11 -9.34
C GLY A 300 -15.35 2.60 -9.01
N LEU A 301 -15.27 3.46 -10.04
CA LEU A 301 -15.14 4.90 -9.87
C LEU A 301 -16.25 5.46 -8.98
N CYS A 302 -15.88 6.13 -7.93
CA CYS A 302 -16.75 6.93 -7.10
C CYS A 302 -16.05 8.23 -6.70
N THR A 303 -16.85 9.26 -6.42
CA THR A 303 -16.34 10.56 -5.98
C THR A 303 -16.72 10.80 -4.52
N PHE A 304 -15.74 11.18 -3.70
CA PHE A 304 -16.01 11.72 -2.38
C PHE A 304 -16.45 13.16 -2.49
N ILE A 305 -17.56 13.47 -1.81
CA ILE A 305 -18.16 14.80 -1.81
C ILE A 305 -18.47 15.26 -0.39
N GLU A 306 -18.50 16.57 -0.23
CA GLU A 306 -19.14 17.25 0.87
C GLU A 306 -20.51 17.74 0.40
N ALA A 307 -21.56 17.56 1.18
CA ALA A 307 -22.89 18.01 0.82
C ALA A 307 -23.68 18.52 2.04
N GLU A 308 -24.65 19.40 1.77
CA GLU A 308 -25.59 19.93 2.76
C GLU A 308 -27.03 19.97 2.21
N PRO A 309 -28.08 20.04 3.06
CA PRO A 309 -29.45 20.19 2.59
C PRO A 309 -29.65 21.52 1.85
N ALA A 310 -30.23 21.48 0.66
CA ALA A 310 -30.51 22.67 -0.16
C ALA A 310 -31.29 23.75 0.59
N TRP A 311 -32.29 23.34 1.39
CA TRP A 311 -33.12 24.27 2.18
C TRP A 311 -32.41 24.87 3.41
N ARG A 312 -31.18 24.39 3.72
CA ARG A 312 -30.32 24.92 4.79
C ARG A 312 -29.10 25.61 4.29
N ALA A 313 -29.05 25.98 3.02
CA ALA A 313 -27.85 26.62 2.42
C ALA A 313 -27.39 27.82 3.25
N GLY A 314 -26.07 27.88 3.55
CA GLY A 314 -25.45 28.88 4.41
C GLY A 314 -25.71 28.70 5.92
N GLN A 315 -26.45 27.67 6.36
CA GLN A 315 -26.63 27.40 7.79
C GLN A 315 -25.38 26.81 8.42
N ALA A 316 -24.63 26.02 7.67
CA ALA A 316 -23.36 25.43 8.11
C ALA A 316 -22.34 26.52 8.49
N GLU A 317 -22.17 27.54 7.65
CA GLU A 317 -21.30 28.69 7.91
C GLU A 317 -21.73 29.50 9.13
N ARG A 318 -23.03 29.76 9.27
CA ARG A 318 -23.58 30.44 10.46
C ARG A 318 -23.36 29.63 11.73
N ASN A 319 -23.51 28.31 11.65
CA ASN A 319 -23.25 27.41 12.77
C ASN A 319 -21.78 27.38 13.12
N TYR A 320 -20.90 27.34 12.13
CA TYR A 320 -19.45 27.42 12.32
C TYR A 320 -19.03 28.72 12.99
N ALA A 321 -19.54 29.87 12.52
CA ALA A 321 -19.25 31.17 13.11
C ALA A 321 -19.68 31.27 14.59
N ARG A 322 -20.73 30.53 14.99
CA ARG A 322 -21.26 30.53 16.35
C ARG A 322 -20.55 29.53 17.28
N ARG A 323 -20.18 28.36 16.77
CA ARG A 323 -19.64 27.24 17.57
C ARG A 323 -18.13 27.09 17.45
N GLY A 324 -17.53 27.62 16.38
CA GLY A 324 -16.12 27.39 16.04
C GLY A 324 -15.86 26.01 15.45
N SER A 325 -16.92 25.21 15.17
CA SER A 325 -16.80 23.90 14.52
C SER A 325 -18.00 23.59 13.65
N LEU A 326 -17.78 22.76 12.60
CA LEU A 326 -18.82 22.10 11.80
C LEU A 326 -19.08 20.71 12.35
N ARG A 327 -20.34 20.27 12.38
CA ARG A 327 -20.67 18.87 12.62
C ARG A 327 -20.86 18.16 11.30
N VAL A 328 -20.13 17.08 11.09
CA VAL A 328 -20.09 16.37 9.81
C VAL A 328 -20.37 14.89 10.02
N ALA A 329 -21.46 14.40 9.40
CA ALA A 329 -21.74 12.96 9.40
C ALA A 329 -20.98 12.27 8.28
N THR A 330 -20.37 11.13 8.57
CA THR A 330 -19.64 10.35 7.58
C THR A 330 -19.48 8.89 8.01
N LYS A 331 -19.30 8.01 7.03
CA LYS A 331 -18.78 6.65 7.22
C LYS A 331 -17.24 6.61 7.15
N TYR A 332 -16.62 7.72 6.76
CA TYR A 332 -15.20 7.82 6.43
C TYR A 332 -14.53 8.91 7.29
N PRO A 333 -14.35 8.67 8.60
CA PRO A 333 -13.87 9.67 9.53
C PRO A 333 -12.47 10.18 9.24
N ARG A 334 -11.55 9.35 8.73
CA ARG A 334 -10.19 9.78 8.39
C ARG A 334 -10.17 10.70 7.18
N ILE A 335 -10.86 10.32 6.10
CA ILE A 335 -10.96 11.13 4.88
C ILE A 335 -11.57 12.49 5.20
N ALA A 336 -12.68 12.48 5.96
CA ALA A 336 -13.34 13.71 6.37
C ALA A 336 -12.44 14.58 7.25
N SER A 337 -11.77 14.01 8.25
CA SER A 337 -10.86 14.75 9.12
C SER A 337 -9.71 15.38 8.36
N ALA A 338 -9.10 14.65 7.45
CA ALA A 338 -8.01 15.15 6.60
C ALA A 338 -8.48 16.33 5.72
N TRP A 339 -9.64 16.18 5.06
CA TRP A 339 -10.23 17.22 4.22
C TRP A 339 -10.43 18.55 4.94
N TYR A 340 -10.98 18.52 6.16
CA TYR A 340 -11.19 19.72 6.95
C TYR A 340 -9.90 20.27 7.56
N ALA A 341 -8.98 19.41 8.00
CA ALA A 341 -7.70 19.82 8.54
C ALA A 341 -6.84 20.59 7.51
N GLU A 342 -6.78 20.11 6.27
CA GLU A 342 -6.06 20.77 5.16
C GLU A 342 -6.61 22.19 4.88
N ARG A 343 -7.89 22.41 5.15
CA ARG A 343 -8.57 23.71 4.96
C ARG A 343 -8.57 24.59 6.19
N GLY A 344 -7.97 24.16 7.28
CA GLY A 344 -7.96 24.86 8.55
C GLY A 344 -9.37 24.98 9.17
N VAL A 345 -10.29 24.09 8.82
CA VAL A 345 -11.67 24.06 9.32
C VAL A 345 -11.76 23.05 10.46
N ASN A 346 -12.20 23.51 11.61
CA ASN A 346 -12.47 22.63 12.74
C ASN A 346 -13.78 21.87 12.54
N ALA A 347 -13.72 20.53 12.46
CA ALA A 347 -14.87 19.67 12.22
C ALA A 347 -15.06 18.64 13.34
N ASP A 348 -16.29 18.58 13.86
CA ASP A 348 -16.73 17.53 14.78
C ASP A 348 -17.30 16.38 13.96
N ILE A 349 -16.52 15.32 13.81
CA ILE A 349 -16.87 14.17 12.98
C ILE A 349 -17.83 13.24 13.74
N VAL A 350 -18.98 13.00 13.15
CA VAL A 350 -19.99 12.05 13.62
C VAL A 350 -19.95 10.81 12.74
N SER A 351 -19.34 9.76 13.25
CA SER A 351 -19.22 8.49 12.52
C SER A 351 -20.56 7.75 12.49
N LEU A 352 -21.05 7.44 11.29
CA LEU A 352 -22.27 6.66 11.04
C LEU A 352 -21.93 5.48 10.12
N HIS A 353 -22.71 4.39 10.23
CA HIS A 353 -22.48 3.18 9.42
C HIS A 353 -23.47 3.01 8.26
N GLY A 354 -24.46 3.91 8.13
CA GLY A 354 -25.46 3.93 7.07
C GLY A 354 -26.40 5.14 7.21
N ASN A 355 -27.15 5.43 6.15
CA ASN A 355 -28.08 6.57 6.07
C ASN A 355 -27.43 7.90 6.51
N ILE A 356 -26.26 8.17 5.98
CA ILE A 356 -25.44 9.34 6.35
C ILE A 356 -26.22 10.63 6.09
N GLU A 357 -27.04 10.65 5.03
CA GLU A 357 -27.89 11.75 4.59
C GLU A 357 -28.87 12.22 5.69
N LEU A 358 -29.31 11.31 6.57
CA LEU A 358 -30.21 11.67 7.68
C LEU A 358 -29.56 12.65 8.66
N GLY A 359 -28.24 12.62 8.83
CA GLY A 359 -27.53 13.49 9.77
C GLY A 359 -27.92 14.97 9.66
N PRO A 360 -27.72 15.62 8.52
CA PRO A 360 -28.12 17.02 8.35
C PRO A 360 -29.63 17.20 8.16
N ILE A 361 -30.36 16.21 7.62
CA ILE A 361 -31.84 16.30 7.44
C ILE A 361 -32.52 16.46 8.78
N VAL A 362 -32.17 15.65 9.77
CA VAL A 362 -32.74 15.73 11.13
C VAL A 362 -32.09 16.80 12.01
N GLY A 363 -31.06 17.50 11.50
CA GLY A 363 -30.36 18.58 12.22
C GLY A 363 -29.35 18.11 13.23
N MET A 364 -28.92 16.86 13.19
CA MET A 364 -27.86 16.31 14.02
C MET A 364 -26.49 16.85 13.58
N THR A 365 -26.28 16.99 12.28
CA THR A 365 -25.05 17.51 11.67
C THR A 365 -25.35 18.68 10.73
N ASP A 366 -24.32 19.40 10.31
CA ASP A 366 -24.43 20.51 9.37
C ASP A 366 -24.21 20.01 7.92
N ARG A 367 -23.27 19.09 7.73
CA ARG A 367 -22.86 18.53 6.43
C ARG A 367 -22.66 17.03 6.52
N ILE A 368 -22.53 16.43 5.36
CA ILE A 368 -22.04 15.06 5.19
C ILE A 368 -20.74 15.05 4.39
N VAL A 369 -19.91 14.03 4.62
CA VAL A 369 -18.89 13.57 3.70
C VAL A 369 -19.19 12.13 3.36
N ASP A 370 -19.44 11.85 2.10
CA ASP A 370 -19.80 10.51 1.63
C ASP A 370 -19.37 10.31 0.16
N ILE A 371 -19.47 9.06 -0.32
CA ILE A 371 -19.22 8.69 -1.71
C ILE A 371 -20.49 8.85 -2.55
N THR A 372 -20.30 9.24 -3.79
CA THR A 372 -21.37 9.24 -4.79
C THR A 372 -20.84 8.71 -6.13
N ALA A 373 -21.62 7.86 -6.79
CA ALA A 373 -21.33 7.42 -8.14
C ALA A 373 -22.23 8.16 -9.15
N THR A 374 -23.53 8.26 -8.87
CA THR A 374 -24.52 8.85 -9.79
C THR A 374 -25.21 10.10 -9.24
N GLY A 375 -25.01 10.42 -7.99
CA GLY A 375 -25.69 11.49 -7.28
C GLY A 375 -27.20 11.26 -7.05
N ALA A 376 -27.73 10.07 -7.32
CA ALA A 376 -29.15 9.79 -7.17
C ALA A 376 -29.64 10.00 -5.73
N THR A 377 -28.98 9.41 -4.74
CA THR A 377 -29.33 9.54 -3.33
C THR A 377 -29.31 11.00 -2.85
N LEU A 378 -28.35 11.79 -3.35
CA LEU A 378 -28.29 13.23 -3.02
C LEU A 378 -29.52 13.98 -3.55
N ARG A 379 -29.86 13.73 -4.82
CA ARG A 379 -31.05 14.37 -5.44
C ARG A 379 -32.35 13.97 -4.76
N ASP A 380 -32.53 12.68 -4.46
CA ASP A 380 -33.72 12.14 -3.82
C ASP A 380 -33.94 12.69 -2.39
N ASN A 381 -32.88 13.18 -1.74
CA ASN A 381 -32.91 13.75 -0.39
C ASN A 381 -32.64 15.27 -0.37
N ASP A 382 -32.73 15.95 -1.51
CA ASP A 382 -32.56 17.40 -1.63
C ASP A 382 -31.21 17.89 -1.03
N LEU A 383 -30.14 17.13 -1.23
CA LEU A 383 -28.76 17.51 -0.85
C LEU A 383 -28.03 18.14 -2.02
N VAL A 384 -27.30 19.20 -1.74
CA VAL A 384 -26.43 19.89 -2.70
C VAL A 384 -24.97 19.67 -2.35
N ILE A 385 -24.15 19.41 -3.36
CA ILE A 385 -22.70 19.25 -3.20
C ILE A 385 -22.09 20.63 -2.94
N THR A 386 -21.33 20.75 -1.86
CA THR A 386 -20.60 21.95 -1.47
C THR A 386 -19.10 21.82 -1.69
N GLY A 387 -18.60 20.59 -1.86
CA GLY A 387 -17.20 20.33 -2.16
C GLY A 387 -16.99 18.96 -2.79
N ARG A 388 -16.02 18.88 -3.71
CA ARG A 388 -15.50 17.63 -4.24
C ARG A 388 -14.17 17.35 -3.55
N ILE A 389 -14.00 16.17 -2.98
CA ILE A 389 -12.86 15.80 -2.15
C ILE A 389 -11.83 15.05 -2.99
N MET A 390 -12.20 13.89 -3.51
CA MET A 390 -11.33 13.05 -4.31
C MET A 390 -12.13 12.01 -5.11
N ASP A 391 -11.50 11.46 -6.14
CA ASP A 391 -12.03 10.31 -6.87
C ASP A 391 -11.34 9.04 -6.39
N CYS A 392 -12.08 7.95 -6.30
CA CYS A 392 -11.59 6.64 -5.89
C CYS A 392 -11.92 5.60 -6.93
N THR A 393 -10.97 4.70 -7.16
CA THR A 393 -11.09 3.49 -7.97
C THR A 393 -10.72 2.26 -7.14
N ALA A 394 -10.99 1.07 -7.66
CA ALA A 394 -10.52 -0.16 -7.05
C ALA A 394 -9.00 -0.29 -7.19
N ARG A 395 -8.34 -0.75 -6.12
CA ARG A 395 -6.89 -0.95 -6.02
C ARG A 395 -6.58 -2.41 -5.76
N PHE A 396 -5.52 -2.91 -6.39
CA PHE A 396 -4.85 -4.12 -5.94
C PHE A 396 -3.75 -3.73 -4.96
N PHE A 397 -3.79 -4.34 -3.79
CA PHE A 397 -2.88 -4.08 -2.70
C PHE A 397 -2.41 -5.37 -2.04
N VAL A 398 -1.27 -5.31 -1.37
CA VAL A 398 -0.59 -6.52 -0.88
C VAL A 398 -0.02 -6.30 0.52
N ASN A 399 0.12 -7.40 1.24
CA ASN A 399 0.86 -7.42 2.49
C ASN A 399 2.35 -7.22 2.22
N PRO A 400 3.06 -6.33 2.94
CA PRO A 400 4.49 -6.10 2.72
C PRO A 400 5.38 -7.33 2.92
N GLY A 401 5.03 -8.23 3.85
CA GLY A 401 5.73 -9.50 4.07
C GLY A 401 5.54 -10.43 2.87
N ALA A 402 4.29 -10.66 2.47
CA ALA A 402 3.96 -11.50 1.30
C ALA A 402 4.64 -10.99 0.03
N ALA A 403 4.60 -9.67 -0.24
CA ALA A 403 5.25 -9.07 -1.41
C ALA A 403 6.77 -9.29 -1.47
N ARG A 404 7.42 -9.55 -0.33
CA ARG A 404 8.87 -9.72 -0.21
C ARG A 404 9.32 -11.17 -0.11
N LEU A 405 8.44 -12.03 0.40
CA LEU A 405 8.75 -13.44 0.56
C LEU A 405 8.21 -14.30 -0.59
N ASP A 406 7.09 -13.89 -1.19
CA ASP A 406 6.40 -14.66 -2.22
C ASP A 406 6.39 -13.93 -3.58
N PRO A 407 7.20 -14.38 -4.56
CA PRO A 407 7.26 -13.74 -5.86
C PRO A 407 5.93 -13.81 -6.64
N ARG A 408 5.04 -14.77 -6.31
CA ARG A 408 3.73 -14.92 -6.95
C ARG A 408 2.87 -13.65 -6.79
N VAL A 409 3.00 -12.96 -5.67
CA VAL A 409 2.26 -11.72 -5.36
C VAL A 409 2.61 -10.62 -6.35
N ARG A 410 3.90 -10.41 -6.62
CA ARG A 410 4.37 -9.40 -7.58
C ARG A 410 4.05 -9.80 -9.02
N ASN A 411 4.24 -11.07 -9.36
CA ASN A 411 3.84 -11.60 -10.68
C ASN A 411 2.35 -11.35 -10.95
N LEU A 412 1.49 -11.53 -9.95
CA LEU A 412 0.07 -11.22 -10.08
C LEU A 412 -0.17 -9.72 -10.27
N ALA A 413 0.51 -8.85 -9.55
CA ALA A 413 0.42 -7.39 -9.71
C ALA A 413 0.78 -6.96 -11.15
N ASP A 414 1.88 -7.48 -11.70
CA ASP A 414 2.32 -7.17 -13.07
C ASP A 414 1.29 -7.63 -14.10
N ARG A 415 0.70 -8.81 -13.89
CA ARG A 415 -0.36 -9.37 -14.76
C ARG A 415 -1.65 -8.55 -14.70
N LEU A 416 -2.04 -8.10 -13.51
CA LEU A 416 -3.19 -7.22 -13.33
C LEU A 416 -2.95 -5.87 -13.99
N ALA A 417 -1.78 -5.28 -13.83
CA ALA A 417 -1.41 -4.03 -14.49
C ALA A 417 -1.44 -4.14 -16.02
N ALA A 418 -1.00 -5.28 -16.59
CA ALA A 418 -1.10 -5.55 -18.02
C ALA A 418 -2.58 -5.72 -18.46
N ALA A 419 -3.37 -6.47 -17.70
CA ALA A 419 -4.79 -6.72 -18.01
C ALA A 419 -5.63 -5.43 -18.00
N VAL A 420 -5.32 -4.50 -17.10
CA VAL A 420 -6.00 -3.18 -17.05
C VAL A 420 -5.66 -2.32 -18.26
N LYS A 421 -4.40 -2.33 -18.74
CA LYS A 421 -3.98 -1.58 -19.94
C LYS A 421 -4.68 -2.07 -21.20
N ASP A 422 -4.92 -3.39 -21.31
CA ASP A 422 -5.57 -4.01 -22.47
C ASP A 422 -7.10 -3.80 -22.45
N LYS A 423 -7.71 -3.75 -21.29
CA LYS A 423 -9.12 -3.42 -21.09
C LYS A 423 -9.22 -1.93 -20.81
N HIS A 424 -9.63 -1.13 -21.79
CA HIS A 424 -10.11 0.22 -21.52
C HIS A 424 -11.40 0.08 -20.71
N PHE A 425 -11.31 0.11 -19.37
CA PHE A 425 -12.48 0.32 -18.52
C PHE A 425 -12.98 1.74 -18.83
N GLU A 426 -14.04 1.84 -19.64
CA GLU A 426 -14.69 3.12 -19.88
C GLU A 426 -15.14 3.67 -18.53
N PRO A 427 -14.73 4.91 -18.15
CA PRO A 427 -15.30 5.55 -17.00
C PRO A 427 -16.80 5.64 -17.24
N VAL A 428 -17.61 5.25 -16.24
CA VAL A 428 -19.07 5.36 -16.32
C VAL A 428 -19.39 6.77 -16.77
N ALA A 429 -19.88 6.91 -18.00
CA ALA A 429 -20.25 8.19 -18.59
C ALA A 429 -21.37 8.81 -17.75
N GLY A 430 -21.05 9.82 -16.97
CA GLY A 430 -22.04 10.46 -16.08
C GLY A 430 -21.51 11.54 -15.17
N SER A 431 -20.48 12.30 -15.57
CA SER A 431 -20.11 13.51 -14.81
C SER A 431 -19.68 14.66 -15.72
N ALA A 432 -20.59 15.07 -16.60
CA ALA A 432 -20.51 16.40 -17.19
C ALA A 432 -21.91 17.00 -17.15
N GLN A 433 -22.22 17.71 -16.06
CA GLN A 433 -22.98 18.96 -16.02
C GLN A 433 -23.09 19.44 -14.57
#